data_83f2497d2efe3423f0986e6cea424563
#
_entry.id   83f2497d2efe3423f0986e6cea424563
#
_cell.length_a   1.000
_cell.length_b   1.000
_cell.length_c   1.000
_cell.angle_alpha   90.00
_cell.angle_beta   90.00
_cell.angle_gamma   90.00
#
_symmetry.space_group_name_H-M   'P 1'
#
loop_
_entity.id
_entity.type
_entity.pdbx_description
1 polymer ?
#
loop_
_entity_poly.entity_id
_entity_poly.type
_entity_poly.pdbx_seq_one_letter_code
_entity_poly.pdbx_strand_id
1 'polypeptide(L)'
;MKFSTLVPRLCVLVVVFALAGVSDDGPTAEEYIGYTNGTAQLVPVGQLKINGYKIQCGARPTVLDDRLDDYGAAYPGFIILNTRLLGKLALPVSLWIYSHECGHQFRGPDEETADCFGVQRGRREGWLTEDGLNQVCDFIAMAKGDNIHFAGPHRCEAMRRCYSDPTVH
;
A
#
# COMPACT_ATOMS: atom_id res chain seq x y z
N MET A 1 -5.68 -52.68 -63.31
CA MET A 1 -6.01 -52.54 -61.90
C MET A 1 -5.14 -51.49 -61.26
N LYS A 2 -5.68 -50.28 -60.95
CA LYS A 2 -4.92 -49.21 -60.30
C LYS A 2 -5.37 -49.19 -58.82
N PHE A 3 -4.47 -49.50 -57.89
CA PHE A 3 -4.70 -49.35 -56.47
C PHE A 3 -4.39 -47.90 -56.08
N SER A 4 -5.43 -47.21 -55.59
CA SER A 4 -5.32 -45.87 -55.06
C SER A 4 -5.12 -45.99 -53.56
N THR A 5 -3.94 -45.62 -53.08
CA THR A 5 -3.63 -45.57 -51.63
C THR A 5 -4.13 -44.26 -51.05
N LEU A 6 -5.16 -44.34 -50.20
CA LEU A 6 -5.60 -43.25 -49.34
C LEU A 6 -4.63 -43.10 -48.17
N VAL A 7 -3.95 -41.95 -48.10
CA VAL A 7 -3.15 -41.56 -46.90
C VAL A 7 -4.05 -40.78 -45.96
N PRO A 8 -4.21 -41.22 -44.71
CA PRO A 8 -5.02 -40.43 -43.75
C PRO A 8 -4.24 -39.17 -43.31
N ARG A 9 -4.87 -38.00 -43.50
CA ARG A 9 -4.36 -36.75 -42.98
C ARG A 9 -4.52 -36.77 -41.46
N LEU A 10 -3.39 -36.89 -40.74
CA LEU A 10 -3.31 -36.71 -39.29
C LEU A 10 -3.46 -35.22 -38.99
N CYS A 11 -4.64 -34.83 -38.44
CA CYS A 11 -4.85 -33.49 -37.91
C CYS A 11 -4.10 -33.38 -36.59
N VAL A 12 -2.94 -32.71 -36.58
CA VAL A 12 -2.22 -32.37 -35.37
C VAL A 12 -2.96 -31.21 -34.70
N LEU A 13 -3.65 -31.48 -33.64
CA LEU A 13 -4.27 -30.47 -32.79
C LEU A 13 -3.14 -29.79 -31.97
N VAL A 14 -2.69 -28.61 -32.40
CA VAL A 14 -1.75 -27.80 -31.65
C VAL A 14 -2.54 -27.14 -30.49
N VAL A 15 -2.43 -27.73 -29.31
CA VAL A 15 -2.96 -27.10 -28.09
C VAL A 15 -1.96 -25.99 -27.70
N VAL A 16 -2.32 -24.76 -28.03
CA VAL A 16 -1.60 -23.58 -27.55
C VAL A 16 -1.95 -23.40 -26.07
N PHE A 17 -1.07 -23.87 -25.19
CA PHE A 17 -1.13 -23.42 -23.80
C PHE A 17 -0.77 -21.94 -23.79
N ALA A 18 -1.78 -21.08 -23.60
CA ALA A 18 -1.55 -19.71 -23.20
C ALA A 18 -0.87 -19.76 -21.81
N LEU A 19 0.44 -19.58 -21.79
CA LEU A 19 1.14 -19.26 -20.56
C LEU A 19 0.56 -17.92 -20.11
N ALA A 20 -0.34 -17.95 -19.13
CA ALA A 20 -0.70 -16.76 -18.38
C ALA A 20 0.62 -16.23 -17.81
N GLY A 21 1.10 -15.12 -18.37
CA GLY A 21 2.28 -14.44 -17.86
C GLY A 21 2.00 -14.09 -16.39
N VAL A 22 2.79 -14.65 -15.50
CA VAL A 22 2.86 -14.15 -14.12
C VAL A 22 3.42 -12.74 -14.27
N SER A 23 2.59 -11.72 -14.04
CA SER A 23 3.07 -10.35 -13.96
C SER A 23 4.02 -10.26 -12.77
N ASP A 24 5.21 -9.69 -12.98
CA ASP A 24 6.22 -9.45 -11.93
C ASP A 24 5.76 -8.43 -10.87
N ASP A 25 4.52 -7.96 -10.95
CA ASP A 25 3.98 -6.84 -10.18
C ASP A 25 3.31 -7.23 -8.84
N GLY A 26 3.47 -8.49 -8.41
CA GLY A 26 2.80 -9.00 -7.21
C GLY A 26 1.29 -9.25 -7.39
N PRO A 27 0.59 -9.70 -6.34
CA PRO A 27 -0.84 -10.01 -6.42
C PRO A 27 -1.70 -8.75 -6.56
N THR A 28 -2.82 -8.86 -7.25
CA THR A 28 -3.90 -7.87 -7.20
C THR A 28 -4.57 -7.87 -5.83
N ALA A 29 -5.36 -6.84 -5.52
CA ALA A 29 -6.10 -6.78 -4.25
C ALA A 29 -7.07 -7.96 -4.08
N GLU A 30 -7.72 -8.41 -5.18
CA GLU A 30 -8.63 -9.55 -5.20
C GLU A 30 -7.89 -10.88 -4.96
N GLU A 31 -6.72 -11.06 -5.57
CA GLU A 31 -5.87 -12.24 -5.34
C GLU A 31 -5.36 -12.26 -3.91
N TYR A 32 -4.91 -11.12 -3.36
CA TYR A 32 -4.53 -11.03 -1.95
C TYR A 32 -5.67 -11.47 -1.02
N ILE A 33 -6.90 -10.97 -1.25
CA ILE A 33 -8.08 -11.38 -0.48
C ILE A 33 -8.33 -12.87 -0.61
N GLY A 34 -8.16 -13.45 -1.81
CA GLY A 34 -8.26 -14.89 -2.04
C GLY A 34 -7.27 -15.69 -1.16
N TYR A 35 -6.02 -15.24 -1.05
CA TYR A 35 -5.00 -15.87 -0.19
C TYR A 35 -5.33 -15.76 1.31
N THR A 36 -6.13 -14.80 1.70
CA THR A 36 -6.56 -14.63 3.10
C THR A 36 -7.77 -15.50 3.48
N ASN A 37 -8.22 -16.37 2.60
CA ASN A 37 -9.45 -17.17 2.76
C ASN A 37 -10.68 -16.29 3.06
N GLY A 38 -10.75 -15.10 2.48
CA GLY A 38 -11.86 -14.17 2.62
C GLY A 38 -11.96 -13.45 3.97
N THR A 39 -10.90 -13.47 4.79
CA THR A 39 -10.89 -12.71 6.05
C THR A 39 -10.54 -11.25 5.86
N ALA A 40 -9.81 -10.91 4.79
CA ALA A 40 -9.55 -9.55 4.40
C ALA A 40 -10.74 -8.98 3.59
N GLN A 41 -10.93 -7.66 3.63
CA GLN A 41 -12.05 -6.96 3.01
C GLN A 41 -11.57 -5.85 2.09
N LEU A 42 -12.12 -5.79 0.88
CA LEU A 42 -11.88 -4.68 -0.03
C LEU A 42 -12.72 -3.46 0.36
N VAL A 43 -12.06 -2.32 0.51
CA VAL A 43 -12.72 -1.01 0.62
C VAL A 43 -12.49 -0.26 -0.69
N PRO A 44 -13.56 -0.01 -1.46
CA PRO A 44 -13.46 0.73 -2.70
C PRO A 44 -12.90 2.14 -2.51
N VAL A 45 -12.32 2.68 -3.58
CA VAL A 45 -11.78 4.05 -3.60
C VAL A 45 -12.80 5.06 -3.07
N GLY A 46 -12.35 5.94 -2.19
CA GLY A 46 -13.15 7.01 -1.61
C GLY A 46 -14.15 6.57 -0.53
N GLN A 47 -14.17 5.30 -0.12
CA GLN A 47 -15.07 4.82 0.94
C GLN A 47 -14.36 4.60 2.30
N LEU A 48 -13.02 4.61 2.30
CA LEU A 48 -12.26 4.42 3.55
C LEU A 48 -12.51 5.56 4.53
N LYS A 49 -12.75 5.18 5.78
CA LYS A 49 -12.75 6.09 6.94
C LYS A 49 -11.85 5.53 8.03
N ILE A 50 -10.92 6.34 8.51
CA ILE A 50 -10.07 6.05 9.66
C ILE A 50 -10.55 6.92 10.81
N ASN A 51 -11.08 6.32 11.87
CA ASN A 51 -11.68 7.03 13.00
C ASN A 51 -12.66 8.14 12.58
N GLY A 52 -13.48 7.87 11.56
CA GLY A 52 -14.46 8.81 11.01
C GLY A 52 -13.92 9.79 9.96
N TYR A 53 -12.61 9.95 9.83
CA TYR A 53 -12.00 10.80 8.82
C TYR A 53 -11.94 10.08 7.47
N LYS A 54 -12.51 10.70 6.43
CA LYS A 54 -12.52 10.14 5.06
C LYS A 54 -11.18 10.40 4.38
N ILE A 55 -10.52 9.35 3.92
CA ILE A 55 -9.22 9.42 3.24
C ILE A 55 -9.16 8.44 2.06
N GLN A 56 -8.37 8.75 1.06
CA GLN A 56 -8.18 7.88 -0.11
C GLN A 56 -6.77 8.05 -0.70
N CYS A 57 -6.29 7.07 -1.44
CA CYS A 57 -4.99 7.08 -2.11
C CYS A 57 -5.16 7.10 -3.63
N GLY A 58 -5.50 8.25 -4.20
CA GLY A 58 -5.80 8.37 -5.62
C GLY A 58 -6.86 7.37 -6.05
N ALA A 59 -6.58 6.57 -7.08
CA ALA A 59 -7.47 5.52 -7.59
C ALA A 59 -7.16 4.13 -6.98
N ARG A 60 -6.35 4.04 -5.92
CA ARG A 60 -5.98 2.76 -5.31
C ARG A 60 -7.00 2.37 -4.25
N PRO A 61 -7.54 1.13 -4.29
CA PRO A 61 -8.38 0.61 -3.22
C PRO A 61 -7.55 0.31 -1.97
N THR A 62 -8.23 0.09 -0.87
CA THR A 62 -7.63 -0.35 0.39
C THR A 62 -8.18 -1.72 0.77
N VAL A 63 -7.33 -2.61 1.22
CA VAL A 63 -7.70 -3.89 1.82
C VAL A 63 -7.57 -3.79 3.33
N LEU A 64 -8.58 -4.19 4.06
CA LEU A 64 -8.54 -4.31 5.53
C LEU A 64 -8.21 -5.75 5.88
N ASP A 65 -7.08 -5.98 6.57
CA ASP A 65 -6.68 -7.29 7.08
C ASP A 65 -6.11 -7.18 8.50
N ASP A 66 -6.91 -7.56 9.47
CA ASP A 66 -6.52 -7.52 10.90
C ASP A 66 -5.48 -8.59 11.30
N ARG A 67 -5.03 -9.42 10.34
CA ARG A 67 -3.96 -10.40 10.53
C ARG A 67 -2.61 -9.89 10.03
N LEU A 68 -2.59 -8.76 9.30
CA LEU A 68 -1.32 -8.10 9.00
C LEU A 68 -0.60 -7.85 10.33
N ASP A 69 0.67 -8.23 10.42
CA ASP A 69 1.50 -8.07 11.63
C ASP A 69 2.06 -6.64 11.79
N ASP A 70 1.66 -5.73 10.90
CA ASP A 70 1.97 -4.31 10.93
C ASP A 70 0.69 -3.46 10.86
N TYR A 71 0.83 -2.14 11.00
CA TYR A 71 -0.27 -1.18 10.92
C TYR A 71 -0.79 -0.98 9.51
N GLY A 72 0.11 -1.00 8.53
CA GLY A 72 -0.17 -0.85 7.10
C GLY A 72 0.92 -1.48 6.25
N ALA A 73 0.63 -1.67 4.97
CA ALA A 73 1.59 -2.08 3.96
C ALA A 73 1.15 -1.58 2.58
N ALA A 74 2.12 -1.18 1.76
CA ALA A 74 1.90 -0.84 0.36
C ALA A 74 2.21 -2.03 -0.55
N TYR A 75 1.22 -2.40 -1.35
CA TYR A 75 1.42 -3.32 -2.47
C TYR A 75 1.21 -2.59 -3.79
N PRO A 76 1.81 -3.04 -4.90
CA PRO A 76 1.56 -2.43 -6.19
C PRO A 76 0.05 -2.33 -6.47
N GLY A 77 -0.47 -1.10 -6.56
CA GLY A 77 -1.87 -0.84 -6.89
C GLY A 77 -2.88 -0.81 -5.74
N PHE A 78 -2.53 -1.20 -4.50
CA PHE A 78 -3.42 -1.14 -3.34
C PHE A 78 -2.65 -0.98 -2.02
N ILE A 79 -3.38 -0.64 -0.96
CA ILE A 79 -2.85 -0.51 0.40
C ILE A 79 -3.54 -1.54 1.28
N ILE A 80 -2.81 -2.15 2.21
CA ILE A 80 -3.37 -3.02 3.26
C ILE A 80 -3.31 -2.26 4.58
N LEU A 81 -4.36 -2.38 5.40
CA LEU A 81 -4.41 -1.80 6.74
C LEU A 81 -4.88 -2.81 7.77
N ASN A 82 -4.22 -2.83 8.91
CA ASN A 82 -4.72 -3.50 10.11
C ASN A 82 -5.54 -2.52 10.95
N THR A 83 -6.87 -2.56 10.79
CA THR A 83 -7.78 -1.63 11.48
C THR A 83 -7.81 -1.83 12.98
N ARG A 84 -7.55 -3.05 13.46
CA ARG A 84 -7.47 -3.36 14.90
C ARG A 84 -6.27 -2.70 15.56
N LEU A 85 -5.14 -2.62 14.88
CA LEU A 85 -3.95 -1.91 15.37
C LEU A 85 -4.13 -0.39 15.25
N LEU A 86 -4.58 0.10 14.08
CA LEU A 86 -4.82 1.52 13.85
C LEU A 86 -5.85 2.13 14.81
N GLY A 87 -6.90 1.39 15.16
CA GLY A 87 -7.94 1.86 16.08
C GLY A 87 -7.46 2.16 17.49
N LYS A 88 -6.22 1.77 17.85
CA LYS A 88 -5.59 2.07 19.14
C LYS A 88 -4.75 3.34 19.14
N LEU A 89 -4.55 3.94 17.98
CA LEU A 89 -3.67 5.09 17.78
C LEU A 89 -4.45 6.39 17.72
N ALA A 90 -3.77 7.48 18.05
CA ALA A 90 -4.30 8.82 17.82
C ALA A 90 -4.56 9.05 16.31
N LEU A 91 -5.58 9.83 15.98
CA LEU A 91 -6.00 10.07 14.61
C LEU A 91 -4.85 10.57 13.70
N PRO A 92 -4.00 11.56 14.09
CA PRO A 92 -2.89 12.01 13.26
C PRO A 92 -1.91 10.89 12.91
N VAL A 93 -1.64 9.98 13.87
CA VAL A 93 -0.74 8.83 13.66
C VAL A 93 -1.34 7.85 12.66
N SER A 94 -2.61 7.50 12.83
CA SER A 94 -3.31 6.58 11.91
C SER A 94 -3.39 7.13 10.48
N LEU A 95 -3.66 8.42 10.32
CA LEU A 95 -3.71 9.08 9.02
C LEU A 95 -2.32 9.22 8.39
N TRP A 96 -1.28 9.43 9.20
CA TRP A 96 0.09 9.45 8.73
C TRP A 96 0.52 8.07 8.22
N ILE A 97 0.26 6.99 8.96
CA ILE A 97 0.56 5.62 8.52
C ILE A 97 -0.08 5.36 7.14
N TYR A 98 -1.40 5.61 7.01
CA TYR A 98 -2.06 5.45 5.72
C TYR A 98 -1.44 6.29 4.61
N SER A 99 -1.05 7.53 4.92
CA SER A 99 -0.49 8.45 3.94
C SER A 99 0.95 8.08 3.58
N HIS A 100 1.71 7.47 4.50
CA HIS A 100 3.02 6.89 4.25
C HIS A 100 2.90 5.73 3.24
N GLU A 101 2.01 4.76 3.47
CA GLU A 101 1.75 3.67 2.53
C GLU A 101 1.26 4.19 1.17
N CYS A 102 0.46 5.25 1.18
CA CYS A 102 0.06 5.95 -0.04
C CYS A 102 1.27 6.60 -0.73
N GLY A 103 2.24 7.10 0.02
CA GLY A 103 3.50 7.62 -0.50
C GLY A 103 4.21 6.60 -1.38
N HIS A 104 4.33 5.36 -0.94
CA HIS A 104 4.94 4.28 -1.72
C HIS A 104 4.25 4.04 -3.06
N GLN A 105 2.93 4.27 -3.17
CA GLN A 105 2.19 4.14 -4.44
C GLN A 105 2.60 5.16 -5.50
N PHE A 106 3.16 6.30 -5.12
CA PHE A 106 3.46 7.42 -6.02
C PHE A 106 4.93 7.81 -6.06
N ARG A 107 5.72 7.44 -5.04
CA ARG A 107 7.10 7.87 -4.84
C ARG A 107 8.10 6.72 -4.84
N GLY A 108 7.63 5.46 -4.87
CA GLY A 108 8.48 4.28 -4.82
C GLY A 108 8.85 3.87 -3.39
N PRO A 109 9.84 2.97 -3.25
CA PRO A 109 10.11 2.26 -2.00
C PRO A 109 10.95 3.04 -0.99
N ASP A 110 11.33 4.29 -1.27
CA ASP A 110 12.15 5.09 -0.37
C ASP A 110 11.34 5.59 0.82
N GLU A 111 11.75 5.19 2.03
CA GLU A 111 11.03 5.41 3.27
C GLU A 111 11.00 6.88 3.70
N GLU A 112 12.10 7.62 3.53
CA GLU A 112 12.14 9.04 3.87
C GLU A 112 11.22 9.84 2.94
N THR A 113 11.18 9.46 1.66
CA THR A 113 10.27 10.06 0.68
C THR A 113 8.81 9.75 1.00
N ALA A 114 8.49 8.54 1.46
CA ALA A 114 7.14 8.17 1.90
C ALA A 114 6.71 8.91 3.18
N ASP A 115 7.62 9.05 4.15
CA ASP A 115 7.41 9.87 5.36
C ASP A 115 7.12 11.32 5.00
N CYS A 116 7.95 11.92 4.13
CA CYS A 116 7.76 13.27 3.65
C CYS A 116 6.43 13.46 2.94
N PHE A 117 6.06 12.52 2.07
CA PHE A 117 4.76 12.54 1.40
C PHE A 117 3.62 12.54 2.42
N GLY A 118 3.69 11.70 3.45
CA GLY A 118 2.68 11.59 4.50
C GLY A 118 2.47 12.90 5.25
N VAL A 119 3.55 13.54 5.71
CA VAL A 119 3.45 14.79 6.50
C VAL A 119 3.08 16.00 5.65
N GLN A 120 3.59 16.10 4.43
CA GLN A 120 3.22 17.17 3.50
C GLN A 120 1.75 17.08 3.10
N ARG A 121 1.27 15.88 2.82
CA ARG A 121 -0.15 15.62 2.58
C ARG A 121 -0.99 16.03 3.77
N GLY A 122 -0.61 15.61 4.98
CA GLY A 122 -1.34 15.93 6.19
C GLY A 122 -1.46 17.42 6.45
N ARG A 123 -0.36 18.17 6.25
CA ARG A 123 -0.36 19.63 6.34
C ARG A 123 -1.30 20.26 5.31
N ARG A 124 -1.19 19.86 4.05
CA ARG A 124 -2.01 20.40 2.94
C ARG A 124 -3.50 20.11 3.12
N GLU A 125 -3.85 18.91 3.56
CA GLU A 125 -5.24 18.49 3.82
C GLU A 125 -5.78 18.97 5.18
N GLY A 126 -4.93 19.57 6.03
CA GLY A 126 -5.29 20.20 7.30
C GLY A 126 -5.53 19.23 8.46
N TRP A 127 -5.29 17.92 8.30
CA TRP A 127 -5.45 16.97 9.38
C TRP A 127 -4.17 16.77 10.23
N LEU A 128 -3.00 17.19 9.74
CA LEU A 128 -1.75 17.14 10.50
C LEU A 128 -1.34 18.56 10.92
N THR A 129 -1.49 18.86 12.19
CA THR A 129 -0.96 20.05 12.84
C THR A 129 0.46 19.79 13.38
N GLU A 130 1.15 20.81 13.89
CA GLU A 130 2.44 20.62 14.58
C GLU A 130 2.30 19.68 15.79
N ASP A 131 1.22 19.79 16.54
CA ASP A 131 0.92 18.87 17.64
C ASP A 131 0.70 17.44 17.14
N GLY A 132 -0.03 17.27 16.03
CA GLY A 132 -0.20 15.98 15.39
C GLY A 132 1.13 15.39 14.91
N LEU A 133 2.04 16.22 14.38
CA LEU A 133 3.38 15.79 14.00
C LEU A 133 4.21 15.37 15.23
N ASN A 134 4.07 16.05 16.36
CA ASN A 134 4.69 15.60 17.61
C ASN A 134 4.17 14.23 18.04
N GLN A 135 2.86 13.97 17.93
CA GLN A 135 2.29 12.65 18.22
C GLN A 135 2.84 11.56 17.30
N VAL A 136 3.04 11.85 16.01
CA VAL A 136 3.70 10.92 15.06
C VAL A 136 5.15 10.66 15.49
N CYS A 137 5.92 11.69 15.82
CA CYS A 137 7.28 11.58 16.29
C CYS A 137 7.39 10.75 17.57
N ASP A 138 6.50 10.97 18.53
CA ASP A 138 6.45 10.23 19.80
C ASP A 138 6.13 8.75 19.56
N PHE A 139 5.22 8.46 18.62
CA PHE A 139 4.87 7.09 18.24
C PHE A 139 6.06 6.31 17.69
N ILE A 140 6.90 6.92 16.86
CA ILE A 140 8.08 6.27 16.29
C ILE A 140 9.36 6.43 17.12
N ALA A 141 9.34 7.20 18.21
CA ALA A 141 10.54 7.60 18.97
C ALA A 141 11.43 6.42 19.38
N MET A 142 10.82 5.28 19.72
CA MET A 142 11.53 4.08 20.18
C MET A 142 11.88 3.10 19.06
N ALA A 143 11.52 3.39 17.81
CA ALA A 143 11.89 2.56 16.68
C ALA A 143 13.42 2.60 16.47
N LYS A 144 14.05 1.43 16.55
CA LYS A 144 15.52 1.32 16.40
C LYS A 144 15.99 1.47 14.97
N GLY A 145 15.05 1.31 14.02
CA GLY A 145 15.36 1.16 12.60
C GLY A 145 15.80 -0.27 12.27
N ASP A 146 15.89 -0.53 10.99
CA ASP A 146 16.31 -1.81 10.41
C ASP A 146 17.04 -1.58 9.07
N ASN A 147 17.13 -2.57 8.20
CA ASN A 147 17.78 -2.45 6.90
C ASN A 147 17.00 -1.58 5.89
N ILE A 148 15.75 -1.27 6.18
CA ILE A 148 14.82 -0.52 5.31
C ILE A 148 14.52 0.83 5.94
N HIS A 149 14.14 0.86 7.22
CA HIS A 149 13.73 2.06 7.93
C HIS A 149 14.87 2.64 8.77
N PHE A 150 15.04 3.94 8.71
CA PHE A 150 15.88 4.66 9.68
C PHE A 150 15.27 4.60 11.09
N ALA A 151 16.12 4.83 12.10
CA ALA A 151 15.65 4.95 13.47
C ALA A 151 14.64 6.11 13.63
N GLY A 152 13.70 5.95 14.55
CA GLY A 152 12.62 6.91 14.77
C GLY A 152 13.04 8.35 14.94
N PRO A 153 14.08 8.69 15.74
CA PRO A 153 14.57 10.06 15.87
C PRO A 153 15.04 10.66 14.53
N HIS A 154 15.72 9.89 13.67
CA HIS A 154 16.13 10.32 12.34
C HIS A 154 14.92 10.59 11.44
N ARG A 155 13.96 9.66 11.40
CA ARG A 155 12.72 9.81 10.65
C ARG A 155 11.94 11.06 11.10
N CYS A 156 11.84 11.28 12.42
CA CYS A 156 11.15 12.46 12.95
C CYS A 156 11.83 13.77 12.50
N GLU A 157 13.16 13.83 12.52
CA GLU A 157 13.90 15.01 12.05
C GLU A 157 13.64 15.27 10.56
N ALA A 158 13.69 14.24 9.72
CA ALA A 158 13.37 14.33 8.29
C ALA A 158 11.93 14.82 8.07
N MET A 159 10.94 14.23 8.76
CA MET A 159 9.54 14.63 8.68
C MET A 159 9.31 16.09 9.08
N ARG A 160 10.00 16.60 10.12
CA ARG A 160 9.92 18.01 10.52
C ARG A 160 10.44 18.95 9.44
N ARG A 161 11.55 18.58 8.77
CA ARG A 161 12.05 19.35 7.60
C ARG A 161 11.01 19.40 6.49
N CYS A 162 10.46 18.23 6.13
CA CYS A 162 9.44 18.13 5.08
C CYS A 162 8.14 18.90 5.44
N TYR A 163 7.71 18.84 6.69
CA TYR A 163 6.52 19.55 7.16
C TYR A 163 6.71 21.07 7.10
N SER A 164 7.90 21.56 7.38
CA SER A 164 8.23 23.00 7.38
C SER A 164 8.53 23.56 5.98
N ASP A 165 8.72 22.71 4.98
CA ASP A 165 9.07 23.12 3.63
C ASP A 165 7.93 23.95 3.00
N PRO A 166 8.14 25.25 2.68
CA PRO A 166 7.12 26.11 2.11
C PRO A 166 6.88 25.84 0.61
N THR A 167 7.74 25.06 -0.05
CA THR A 167 7.67 24.86 -1.51
C THR A 167 6.63 23.80 -1.88
N VAL A 168 6.10 23.08 -0.91
CA VAL A 168 5.08 22.03 -1.12
C VAL A 168 3.70 22.60 -0.81
N HIS A 169 2.94 22.85 -1.87
CA HIS A 169 1.55 23.33 -1.85
C HIS A 169 0.57 22.26 -2.29
#